data_e5ca5c79e7613e1a40833c7ed9beb950
#
_entry.id   e5ca5c79e7613e1a40833c7ed9beb950
#
_cell.length_a   1.000
_cell.length_b   1.000
_cell.length_c   1.000
_cell.angle_alpha   90.00
_cell.angle_beta   90.00
_cell.angle_gamma   90.00
#
_symmetry.space_group_name_H-M   'P 1'
#
loop_
_entity.id
_entity.type
_entity.pdbx_description
1 polymer ?
#
loop_
_entity_poly.entity_id
_entity_poly.type
_entity_poly.pdbx_seq_one_letter_code
_entity_poly.pdbx_strand_id
1 'polypeptide(L)'
;DFLPFQSQTVAELHSGLTAMLDAHGLPSAFHGRPNEIPDAIRFADDHAPRAYDRTSAGRLHEALARIVPVFERFRAGFRGKASPVHFFWGSFDLAVTRFSGREAPAHPGGIPGLPDRITREAYSHEVSSAGFWPGGAAAPPGTEPLFYSYAYPEPAGFRDAEEDLEGAIFDATLGEFVLPYAHVRESPAPERALLMFLQSTYNRAANLAFWDRRGLEREPVAP
;
A
#
# COMPACT_ATOMS: atom_id res chain seq x y z
N ASP A 1 -25.71 7.80 15.52
CA ASP A 1 -26.04 6.40 15.20
C ASP A 1 -24.75 5.59 15.06
N PHE A 2 -24.86 4.27 15.18
CA PHE A 2 -23.74 3.36 15.19
C PHE A 2 -24.10 2.08 14.43
N LEU A 3 -23.25 1.68 13.48
CA LEU A 3 -23.35 0.41 12.77
C LEU A 3 -22.24 -0.52 13.26
N PRO A 4 -22.54 -1.59 14.00
CA PRO A 4 -21.49 -2.45 14.55
C PRO A 4 -20.78 -3.24 13.46
N PHE A 5 -19.46 -3.33 13.55
CA PHE A 5 -18.64 -4.24 12.76
C PHE A 5 -18.66 -5.61 13.41
N GLN A 6 -19.31 -6.57 12.77
CA GLN A 6 -19.50 -7.93 13.28
C GLN A 6 -19.54 -8.93 12.12
N SER A 7 -19.57 -10.23 12.44
CA SER A 7 -19.74 -11.27 11.43
C SER A 7 -21.13 -11.11 10.77
N GLN A 8 -21.12 -10.77 9.49
CA GLN A 8 -22.33 -10.51 8.69
C GLN A 8 -21.99 -10.62 7.19
N THR A 9 -22.96 -10.54 6.34
CA THR A 9 -22.77 -10.47 4.89
C THR A 9 -22.45 -9.03 4.45
N VAL A 10 -21.86 -8.88 3.27
CA VAL A 10 -21.64 -7.55 2.68
C VAL A 10 -22.99 -6.88 2.37
N ALA A 11 -23.99 -7.65 1.93
CA ALA A 11 -25.32 -7.14 1.65
C ALA A 11 -26.00 -6.56 2.90
N GLU A 12 -25.88 -7.21 4.06
CA GLU A 12 -26.41 -6.71 5.34
C GLU A 12 -25.70 -5.42 5.77
N LEU A 13 -24.36 -5.39 5.69
CA LEU A 13 -23.58 -4.17 6.01
C LEU A 13 -23.94 -3.01 5.08
N HIS A 14 -24.03 -3.28 3.78
CA HIS A 14 -24.42 -2.29 2.77
C HIS A 14 -25.82 -1.73 3.03
N SER A 15 -26.81 -2.60 3.28
CA SER A 15 -28.18 -2.19 3.60
C SER A 15 -28.25 -1.35 4.87
N GLY A 16 -27.54 -1.77 5.93
CA GLY A 16 -27.48 -1.01 7.19
C GLY A 16 -26.86 0.35 7.02
N LEU A 17 -25.77 0.45 6.24
CA LEU A 17 -25.07 1.73 5.97
C LEU A 17 -25.98 2.68 5.16
N THR A 18 -26.61 2.20 4.08
CA THR A 18 -27.49 3.03 3.26
C THR A 18 -28.69 3.52 4.05
N ALA A 19 -29.33 2.65 4.85
CA ALA A 19 -30.44 3.04 5.71
C ALA A 19 -30.04 4.10 6.75
N MET A 20 -28.83 3.99 7.33
CA MET A 20 -28.31 4.96 8.28
C MET A 20 -28.05 6.32 7.60
N LEU A 21 -27.45 6.33 6.41
CA LEU A 21 -27.23 7.56 5.64
C LEU A 21 -28.54 8.24 5.26
N ASP A 22 -29.52 7.48 4.76
CA ASP A 22 -30.84 7.98 4.40
C ASP A 22 -31.57 8.59 5.61
N ALA A 23 -31.51 7.95 6.77
CA ALA A 23 -32.11 8.46 8.00
C ALA A 23 -31.53 9.82 8.44
N HIS A 24 -30.29 10.12 8.04
CA HIS A 24 -29.63 11.41 8.30
C HIS A 24 -29.71 12.39 7.12
N GLY A 25 -30.46 12.07 6.07
CA GLY A 25 -30.55 12.92 4.88
C GLY A 25 -29.24 13.06 4.10
N LEU A 26 -28.32 12.12 4.25
CA LEU A 26 -27.03 12.10 3.55
C LEU A 26 -27.15 11.30 2.26
N PRO A 27 -26.34 11.62 1.21
CA PRO A 27 -26.29 10.82 -0.01
C PRO A 27 -25.92 9.37 0.29
N SER A 28 -26.77 8.42 -0.10
CA SER A 28 -26.56 6.98 0.09
C SER A 28 -26.24 6.24 -1.22
N ALA A 29 -26.30 6.92 -2.36
CA ALA A 29 -25.96 6.36 -3.66
C ALA A 29 -24.45 6.41 -3.90
N PHE A 30 -23.80 5.25 -4.02
CA PHE A 30 -22.39 5.10 -4.35
C PHE A 30 -22.17 3.90 -5.28
N HIS A 31 -20.94 3.77 -5.80
CA HIS A 31 -20.61 2.64 -6.67
C HIS A 31 -20.72 1.33 -5.90
N GLY A 32 -21.67 0.50 -6.28
CA GLY A 32 -22.09 -0.70 -5.54
C GLY A 32 -21.25 -1.95 -5.83
N ARG A 33 -20.02 -1.84 -6.30
CA ARG A 33 -19.12 -2.97 -6.53
C ARG A 33 -17.73 -2.66 -5.98
N PRO A 34 -17.02 -3.65 -5.40
CA PRO A 34 -15.62 -3.47 -5.03
C PRO A 34 -14.75 -3.28 -6.28
N ASN A 35 -13.66 -2.51 -6.14
CA ASN A 35 -12.58 -2.44 -7.12
C ASN A 35 -11.52 -3.51 -6.78
N GLU A 36 -10.63 -3.80 -7.74
CA GLU A 36 -9.46 -4.68 -7.56
C GLU A 36 -9.79 -6.14 -7.20
N ILE A 37 -11.04 -6.54 -7.39
CA ILE A 37 -11.50 -7.91 -7.22
C ILE A 37 -12.02 -8.42 -8.56
N PRO A 38 -11.43 -9.47 -9.14
CA PRO A 38 -11.97 -10.10 -10.34
C PRO A 38 -13.39 -10.61 -10.09
N ASP A 39 -14.27 -10.48 -11.09
CA ASP A 39 -15.66 -10.96 -11.02
C ASP A 39 -16.44 -10.49 -9.79
N ALA A 40 -16.20 -9.25 -9.37
CA ALA A 40 -16.77 -8.66 -8.17
C ALA A 40 -18.30 -8.76 -8.15
N ILE A 41 -18.84 -9.29 -7.05
CA ILE A 41 -20.28 -9.29 -6.75
C ILE A 41 -20.68 -7.89 -6.29
N ARG A 42 -21.87 -7.42 -6.66
CA ARG A 42 -22.41 -6.17 -6.12
C ARG A 42 -22.60 -6.29 -4.61
N PHE A 43 -22.33 -5.22 -3.88
CA PHE A 43 -22.49 -5.23 -2.41
C PHE A 43 -23.89 -5.68 -1.98
N ALA A 44 -24.92 -5.22 -2.65
CA ALA A 44 -26.30 -5.60 -2.34
C ALA A 44 -26.61 -7.09 -2.60
N ASP A 45 -25.81 -7.75 -3.42
CA ASP A 45 -26.04 -9.15 -3.85
C ASP A 45 -25.05 -10.13 -3.19
N ASP A 46 -24.06 -9.63 -2.43
CA ASP A 46 -23.08 -10.46 -1.74
C ASP A 46 -23.61 -10.94 -0.39
N HIS A 47 -24.29 -12.05 -0.42
CA HIS A 47 -24.86 -12.73 0.76
C HIS A 47 -23.93 -13.79 1.35
N ALA A 48 -22.67 -13.88 0.91
CA ALA A 48 -21.72 -14.81 1.49
C ALA A 48 -21.37 -14.39 2.93
N PRO A 49 -21.42 -15.32 3.90
CA PRO A 49 -21.05 -15.01 5.28
C PRO A 49 -19.60 -14.54 5.37
N ARG A 50 -19.37 -13.45 6.08
CA ARG A 50 -18.02 -12.93 6.40
C ARG A 50 -17.81 -12.99 7.90
N ALA A 51 -16.74 -13.67 8.29
CA ALA A 51 -16.32 -13.68 9.68
C ALA A 51 -15.62 -12.35 10.02
N TYR A 52 -15.91 -11.83 11.19
CA TYR A 52 -15.16 -10.72 11.78
C TYR A 52 -14.51 -11.18 13.08
N ASP A 53 -13.19 -11.10 13.13
CA ASP A 53 -12.42 -11.36 14.34
C ASP A 53 -11.84 -10.06 14.89
N ARG A 54 -12.41 -9.63 16.02
CA ARG A 54 -11.99 -8.42 16.72
C ARG A 54 -10.53 -8.46 17.16
N THR A 55 -10.01 -9.64 17.51
CA THR A 55 -8.63 -9.80 17.94
C THR A 55 -7.67 -9.55 16.79
N SER A 56 -7.95 -10.14 15.62
CA SER A 56 -7.16 -9.92 14.40
C SER A 56 -7.22 -8.46 13.93
N ALA A 57 -8.40 -7.84 13.95
CA ALA A 57 -8.55 -6.43 13.65
C ALA A 57 -7.73 -5.53 14.61
N GLY A 58 -7.73 -5.86 15.91
CA GLY A 58 -6.90 -5.18 16.91
C GLY A 58 -5.40 -5.32 16.64
N ARG A 59 -4.94 -6.52 16.29
CA ARG A 59 -3.53 -6.76 15.92
C ARG A 59 -3.11 -5.98 14.67
N LEU A 60 -3.96 -5.93 13.67
CA LEU A 60 -3.70 -5.12 12.47
C LEU A 60 -3.58 -3.64 12.83
N HIS A 61 -4.51 -3.13 13.64
CA HIS A 61 -4.46 -1.74 14.10
C HIS A 61 -3.17 -1.43 14.86
N GLU A 62 -2.75 -2.30 15.79
CA GLU A 62 -1.49 -2.15 16.51
C GLU A 62 -0.26 -2.17 15.58
N ALA A 63 -0.24 -3.05 14.59
CA ALA A 63 0.82 -3.08 13.58
C ALA A 63 0.87 -1.76 12.80
N LEU A 64 -0.26 -1.30 12.28
CA LEU A 64 -0.35 -0.04 11.54
C LEU A 64 0.07 1.16 12.41
N ALA A 65 -0.34 1.21 13.68
CA ALA A 65 0.04 2.27 14.62
C ALA A 65 1.57 2.35 14.85
N ARG A 66 2.30 1.25 14.69
CA ARG A 66 3.76 1.21 14.77
C ARG A 66 4.44 1.50 13.43
N ILE A 67 3.83 1.09 12.31
CA ILE A 67 4.39 1.25 10.97
C ILE A 67 4.26 2.69 10.49
N VAL A 68 3.09 3.33 10.69
CA VAL A 68 2.79 4.69 10.21
C VAL A 68 3.87 5.72 10.62
N PRO A 69 4.34 5.79 11.88
CA PRO A 69 5.39 6.74 12.24
C PRO A 69 6.70 6.55 11.47
N VAL A 70 7.07 5.31 11.12
CA VAL A 70 8.27 5.03 10.32
C VAL A 70 8.09 5.51 8.89
N PHE A 71 6.93 5.26 8.30
CA PHE A 71 6.59 5.73 6.96
C PHE A 71 6.53 7.26 6.90
N GLU A 72 6.00 7.92 7.94
CA GLU A 72 6.00 9.39 8.01
C GLU A 72 7.42 9.95 8.16
N ARG A 73 8.31 9.29 8.90
CA ARG A 73 9.74 9.68 8.96
C ARG A 73 10.39 9.52 7.58
N PHE A 74 10.14 8.42 6.89
CA PHE A 74 10.61 8.22 5.53
C PHE A 74 10.07 9.32 4.61
N ARG A 75 8.76 9.58 4.64
CA ARG A 75 8.11 10.63 3.86
C ARG A 75 8.69 12.02 4.15
N ALA A 76 8.92 12.34 5.41
CA ALA A 76 9.43 13.65 5.85
C ALA A 76 10.84 13.97 5.34
N GLY A 77 11.65 12.97 5.01
CA GLY A 77 12.97 13.15 4.39
C GLY A 77 12.93 13.62 2.93
N PHE A 78 11.73 13.72 2.34
CA PHE A 78 11.54 14.09 0.94
C PHE A 78 10.88 15.46 0.82
N ARG A 79 11.41 16.33 -0.05
CA ARG A 79 10.92 17.70 -0.32
C ARG A 79 10.06 17.79 -1.57
N GLY A 80 10.25 16.84 -2.47
CA GLY A 80 9.45 16.72 -3.69
C GLY A 80 8.00 16.34 -3.38
N LYS A 81 7.20 16.19 -4.42
CA LYS A 81 5.82 15.70 -4.29
C LYS A 81 5.85 14.27 -3.72
N ALA A 82 5.10 14.06 -2.65
CA ALA A 82 4.88 12.73 -2.06
C ALA A 82 3.41 12.56 -1.70
N SER A 83 2.92 11.33 -1.73
CA SER A 83 1.60 11.03 -1.19
C SER A 83 1.57 11.20 0.34
N PRO A 84 0.42 11.32 0.97
CA PRO A 84 0.32 11.00 2.39
C PRO A 84 0.67 9.52 2.62
N VAL A 85 0.97 9.16 3.86
CA VAL A 85 0.92 7.76 4.29
C VAL A 85 -0.54 7.40 4.45
N HIS A 86 -1.06 6.50 3.63
CA HIS A 86 -2.48 6.20 3.61
C HIS A 86 -2.77 4.72 3.32
N PHE A 87 -3.94 4.28 3.77
CA PHE A 87 -4.41 2.91 3.59
C PHE A 87 -5.32 2.82 2.36
N PHE A 88 -4.97 1.95 1.42
CA PHE A 88 -5.79 1.63 0.26
C PHE A 88 -6.74 0.48 0.59
N TRP A 89 -8.02 0.76 0.65
CA TRP A 89 -9.02 -0.23 1.02
C TRP A 89 -9.26 -1.31 -0.05
N GLY A 90 -8.98 -1.02 -1.32
CA GLY A 90 -9.11 -1.98 -2.42
C GLY A 90 -8.05 -3.06 -2.37
N SER A 91 -6.78 -2.66 -2.43
CA SER A 91 -5.61 -3.55 -2.33
C SER A 91 -5.32 -4.01 -0.89
N PHE A 92 -5.89 -3.33 0.09
CA PHE A 92 -5.76 -3.59 1.52
C PHE A 92 -4.32 -3.42 2.02
N ASP A 93 -3.67 -2.36 1.62
CA ASP A 93 -2.29 -2.03 1.98
C ASP A 93 -2.11 -0.59 2.47
N LEU A 94 -1.08 -0.37 3.28
CA LEU A 94 -0.61 0.96 3.68
C LEU A 94 0.53 1.35 2.74
N ALA A 95 0.46 2.53 2.13
CA ALA A 95 1.48 2.95 1.17
C ALA A 95 1.91 4.41 1.32
N VAL A 96 3.11 4.69 0.82
CA VAL A 96 3.66 6.02 0.61
C VAL A 96 4.45 6.07 -0.69
N THR A 97 4.23 7.09 -1.51
CA THR A 97 4.85 7.25 -2.82
C THR A 97 5.58 8.58 -2.92
N ARG A 98 6.81 8.54 -3.44
CA ARG A 98 7.62 9.71 -3.80
C ARG A 98 7.64 9.87 -5.32
N PHE A 99 7.62 11.09 -5.80
CA PHE A 99 7.60 11.42 -7.23
C PHE A 99 8.85 12.20 -7.63
N SER A 100 9.47 11.86 -8.76
CA SER A 100 10.61 12.62 -9.29
C SER A 100 10.21 13.99 -9.82
N GLY A 101 8.94 14.17 -10.18
CA GLY A 101 8.43 15.34 -10.90
C GLY A 101 8.54 15.20 -12.43
N ARG A 102 9.15 14.16 -12.97
CA ARG A 102 9.23 13.89 -14.40
C ARG A 102 8.06 13.02 -14.84
N GLU A 103 7.59 13.25 -16.07
CA GLU A 103 6.60 12.37 -16.71
C GLU A 103 7.17 10.96 -16.91
N ALA A 104 6.33 9.96 -16.71
CA ALA A 104 6.66 8.57 -16.97
C ALA A 104 6.06 8.11 -18.32
N PRO A 105 6.61 7.06 -18.95
CA PRO A 105 5.94 6.37 -20.04
C PRO A 105 4.54 5.92 -19.64
N ALA A 106 3.60 5.89 -20.59
CA ALA A 106 2.24 5.44 -20.30
C ALA A 106 2.26 4.00 -19.76
N HIS A 107 1.65 3.80 -18.60
CA HIS A 107 1.57 2.47 -18.01
C HIS A 107 0.75 1.53 -18.90
N PRO A 108 1.21 0.29 -19.16
CA PRO A 108 0.52 -0.65 -20.04
C PRO A 108 -0.92 -0.97 -19.58
N GLY A 109 -1.18 -0.85 -18.29
CA GLY A 109 -2.44 -1.29 -17.70
C GLY A 109 -2.42 -2.78 -17.39
N GLY A 110 -3.60 -3.42 -17.41
CA GLY A 110 -3.74 -4.87 -17.23
C GLY A 110 -3.66 -5.34 -15.78
N ILE A 111 -3.71 -4.46 -14.80
CA ILE A 111 -3.80 -4.84 -13.38
C ILE A 111 -5.21 -5.40 -13.13
N PRO A 112 -5.34 -6.66 -12.67
CA PRO A 112 -6.64 -7.27 -12.44
C PRO A 112 -7.54 -6.44 -11.51
N GLY A 113 -8.77 -6.17 -11.95
CA GLY A 113 -9.75 -5.43 -11.17
C GLY A 113 -9.53 -3.91 -11.07
N LEU A 114 -8.41 -3.39 -11.56
CA LEU A 114 -8.12 -1.95 -11.57
C LEU A 114 -8.27 -1.39 -13.00
N PRO A 115 -9.16 -0.41 -13.22
CA PRO A 115 -9.32 0.18 -14.55
C PRO A 115 -8.04 0.84 -15.06
N ASP A 116 -7.63 0.53 -16.30
CA ASP A 116 -6.41 1.07 -16.92
C ASP A 116 -6.30 2.60 -16.87
N ARG A 117 -7.40 3.34 -16.98
CA ARG A 117 -7.41 4.80 -16.87
C ARG A 117 -6.89 5.28 -15.52
N ILE A 118 -7.23 4.56 -14.43
CA ILE A 118 -6.79 4.89 -13.05
C ILE A 118 -5.30 4.58 -12.95
N THR A 119 -4.86 3.41 -13.42
CA THR A 119 -3.46 3.03 -13.43
C THR A 119 -2.61 4.04 -14.21
N ARG A 120 -3.03 4.41 -15.42
CA ARG A 120 -2.28 5.38 -16.26
C ARG A 120 -2.21 6.77 -15.63
N GLU A 121 -3.24 7.20 -14.92
CA GLU A 121 -3.21 8.47 -14.17
C GLU A 121 -2.27 8.39 -12.97
N ALA A 122 -2.37 7.32 -12.18
CA ALA A 122 -1.53 7.11 -11.00
C ALA A 122 -0.03 7.04 -11.34
N TYR A 123 0.30 6.42 -12.49
CA TYR A 123 1.66 6.26 -13.00
C TYR A 123 2.02 7.25 -14.12
N SER A 124 1.35 8.40 -14.19
CA SER A 124 1.65 9.45 -15.18
C SER A 124 3.03 10.10 -14.96
N HIS A 125 3.57 10.01 -13.77
CA HIS A 125 4.90 10.49 -13.40
C HIS A 125 5.71 9.36 -12.78
N GLU A 126 7.05 9.50 -12.85
CA GLU A 126 7.96 8.54 -12.23
C GLU A 126 7.73 8.46 -10.72
N VAL A 127 7.65 7.26 -10.21
CA VAL A 127 7.42 6.98 -8.79
C VAL A 127 8.46 6.03 -8.19
N SER A 128 8.70 6.21 -6.90
CA SER A 128 9.22 5.18 -6.01
C SER A 128 8.20 5.03 -4.89
N SER A 129 7.60 3.87 -4.81
CA SER A 129 6.52 3.57 -3.87
C SER A 129 6.93 2.45 -2.94
N ALA A 130 6.49 2.53 -1.71
CA ALA A 130 6.70 1.49 -0.71
C ALA A 130 5.47 1.34 0.17
N GLY A 131 5.24 0.14 0.68
CA GLY A 131 4.07 -0.13 1.48
C GLY A 131 4.21 -1.31 2.42
N PHE A 132 3.13 -1.54 3.16
CA PHE A 132 2.91 -2.69 4.02
C PHE A 132 1.62 -3.38 3.59
N TRP A 133 1.73 -4.64 3.22
CA TRP A 133 0.58 -5.47 2.90
C TRP A 133 0.40 -6.56 3.98
N PRO A 134 -0.70 -6.53 4.72
CA PRO A 134 -0.95 -7.50 5.80
C PRO A 134 -1.45 -8.86 5.30
N GLY A 135 -1.51 -9.07 3.97
CA GLY A 135 -2.27 -10.16 3.36
C GLY A 135 -3.74 -9.75 3.16
N GLY A 136 -4.48 -10.60 2.50
CA GLY A 136 -5.89 -10.32 2.23
C GLY A 136 -6.63 -11.53 1.68
N ALA A 137 -7.95 -11.40 1.48
CA ALA A 137 -8.81 -12.48 0.99
C ALA A 137 -8.43 -12.97 -0.41
N ALA A 138 -7.76 -12.13 -1.21
CA ALA A 138 -7.24 -12.49 -2.54
C ALA A 138 -5.87 -13.16 -2.50
N ALA A 139 -5.20 -13.15 -1.33
CA ALA A 139 -3.90 -13.79 -1.17
C ALA A 139 -4.03 -15.31 -1.10
N PRO A 140 -3.05 -16.07 -1.63
CA PRO A 140 -2.96 -17.49 -1.38
C PRO A 140 -2.98 -17.80 0.12
N PRO A 141 -3.60 -18.91 0.56
CA PRO A 141 -3.56 -19.31 1.97
C PRO A 141 -2.11 -19.43 2.46
N GLY A 142 -1.82 -18.85 3.63
CA GLY A 142 -0.48 -18.87 4.21
C GLY A 142 0.45 -17.76 3.72
N THR A 143 -0.04 -16.82 2.92
CA THR A 143 0.76 -15.63 2.57
C THR A 143 1.01 -14.79 3.81
N GLU A 144 2.30 -14.62 4.13
CA GLU A 144 2.73 -13.81 5.27
C GLU A 144 2.66 -12.31 4.96
N PRO A 145 2.37 -11.48 5.98
CA PRO A 145 2.46 -10.03 5.82
C PRO A 145 3.86 -9.59 5.41
N LEU A 146 3.94 -8.57 4.56
CA LEU A 146 5.21 -8.09 4.03
C LEU A 146 5.23 -6.58 3.83
N PHE A 147 6.44 -6.03 3.81
CA PHE A 147 6.73 -4.72 3.25
C PHE A 147 7.16 -4.89 1.80
N TYR A 148 6.78 -3.95 0.96
CA TYR A 148 7.15 -3.94 -0.45
C TYR A 148 7.74 -2.60 -0.87
N SER A 149 8.51 -2.58 -1.97
CA SER A 149 8.99 -1.36 -2.60
C SER A 149 9.26 -1.59 -4.09
N TYR A 150 8.78 -0.66 -4.92
CA TYR A 150 8.97 -0.67 -6.35
C TYR A 150 9.23 0.71 -6.93
N ALA A 151 9.63 0.77 -8.19
CA ALA A 151 9.74 2.00 -8.96
C ALA A 151 9.03 1.87 -10.31
N TYR A 152 8.44 2.96 -10.80
CA TYR A 152 7.91 3.01 -12.14
C TYR A 152 8.34 4.30 -12.85
N PRO A 153 8.85 4.22 -14.13
CA PRO A 153 9.29 2.96 -14.73
C PRO A 153 10.42 2.32 -13.91
N GLU A 154 10.51 0.99 -13.94
CA GLU A 154 11.60 0.29 -13.28
C GLU A 154 12.92 0.65 -13.96
N PRO A 155 13.87 1.26 -13.26
CA PRO A 155 15.16 1.61 -13.87
C PRO A 155 16.02 0.37 -14.10
N ALA A 156 16.81 0.38 -15.16
CA ALA A 156 17.73 -0.73 -15.46
C ALA A 156 18.64 -1.03 -14.28
N GLY A 157 18.76 -2.31 -13.92
CA GLY A 157 19.54 -2.76 -12.77
C GLY A 157 18.85 -2.64 -11.41
N PHE A 158 17.58 -2.17 -11.35
CA PHE A 158 16.87 -2.02 -10.07
C PHE A 158 16.73 -3.37 -9.35
N ARG A 159 16.37 -4.41 -10.08
CA ARG A 159 16.17 -5.77 -9.57
C ARG A 159 17.44 -6.54 -9.20
N ASP A 160 18.61 -6.06 -9.65
CA ASP A 160 19.89 -6.76 -9.50
C ASP A 160 20.61 -6.42 -8.16
N ALA A 161 19.88 -5.92 -7.16
CA ALA A 161 20.44 -5.58 -5.86
C ALA A 161 20.72 -6.84 -5.03
N GLU A 162 21.99 -7.16 -4.87
CA GLU A 162 22.40 -8.28 -4.01
C GLU A 162 22.85 -7.86 -2.59
N GLU A 163 23.13 -6.57 -2.31
CA GLU A 163 24.09 -6.30 -1.25
C GLU A 163 23.61 -5.53 -0.01
N ASP A 164 22.49 -4.82 0.01
CA ASP A 164 22.23 -3.92 1.16
C ASP A 164 20.88 -4.08 1.86
N LEU A 165 20.14 -5.11 1.55
CA LEU A 165 18.78 -5.26 2.06
C LEU A 165 18.66 -6.53 2.90
N GLU A 166 19.24 -6.53 4.10
CA GLU A 166 19.17 -7.68 5.01
C GLU A 166 17.75 -8.22 5.14
N GLY A 167 17.55 -9.46 4.69
CA GLY A 167 16.26 -10.15 4.71
C GLY A 167 15.27 -9.76 3.60
N ALA A 168 15.58 -8.78 2.75
CA ALA A 168 14.77 -8.45 1.59
C ALA A 168 15.20 -9.21 0.35
N ILE A 169 14.25 -9.52 -0.51
CA ILE A 169 14.47 -10.14 -1.82
C ILE A 169 13.71 -9.37 -2.90
N PHE A 170 14.15 -9.49 -4.16
CA PHE A 170 13.36 -9.05 -5.29
C PHE A 170 12.45 -10.19 -5.73
N ASP A 171 11.13 -9.99 -5.62
CA ASP A 171 10.14 -10.92 -6.15
C ASP A 171 9.88 -10.61 -7.62
N ALA A 172 10.36 -11.48 -8.50
CA ALA A 172 10.23 -11.29 -9.95
C ALA A 172 8.78 -11.40 -10.45
N THR A 173 7.90 -12.05 -9.70
CA THR A 173 6.47 -12.19 -10.04
C THR A 173 5.73 -10.90 -9.77
N LEU A 174 6.03 -10.27 -8.62
CA LEU A 174 5.45 -8.98 -8.24
C LEU A 174 6.17 -7.80 -8.92
N GLY A 175 7.45 -7.97 -9.28
CA GLY A 175 8.29 -6.87 -9.79
C GLY A 175 8.72 -5.89 -8.70
N GLU A 176 8.85 -6.38 -7.46
CA GLU A 176 9.04 -5.56 -6.27
C GLU A 176 10.09 -6.14 -5.34
N PHE A 177 10.78 -5.30 -4.58
CA PHE A 177 11.48 -5.74 -3.37
C PHE A 177 10.45 -6.04 -2.29
N VAL A 178 10.61 -7.19 -1.65
CA VAL A 178 9.76 -7.61 -0.52
C VAL A 178 10.61 -7.92 0.70
N LEU A 179 10.10 -7.54 1.86
CA LEU A 179 10.71 -7.81 3.17
C LEU A 179 9.63 -8.40 4.08
N PRO A 180 9.77 -9.65 4.57
CA PRO A 180 8.80 -10.24 5.47
C PRO A 180 8.56 -9.38 6.73
N TYR A 181 7.30 -9.21 7.12
CA TYR A 181 6.96 -8.47 8.33
C TYR A 181 7.60 -9.10 9.60
N ALA A 182 7.67 -10.43 9.63
CA ALA A 182 8.30 -11.16 10.72
C ALA A 182 9.77 -10.76 10.89
N HIS A 183 10.52 -10.59 9.79
CA HIS A 183 11.93 -10.16 9.83
C HIS A 183 12.08 -8.79 10.53
N VAL A 184 11.22 -7.84 10.20
CA VAL A 184 11.23 -6.52 10.84
C VAL A 184 10.81 -6.62 12.31
N ARG A 185 9.70 -7.32 12.59
CA ARG A 185 9.14 -7.46 13.95
C ARG A 185 10.12 -8.11 14.93
N GLU A 186 10.92 -9.07 14.47
CA GLU A 186 11.88 -9.84 15.27
C GLU A 186 13.27 -9.19 15.33
N SER A 187 13.48 -8.12 14.57
CA SER A 187 14.71 -7.34 14.63
C SER A 187 14.93 -6.72 16.01
N PRO A 188 16.18 -6.62 16.50
CA PRO A 188 16.50 -5.87 17.72
C PRO A 188 16.13 -4.38 17.64
N ALA A 189 15.97 -3.84 16.42
CA ALA A 189 15.62 -2.44 16.17
C ALA A 189 14.60 -2.35 15.01
N PRO A 190 13.33 -2.72 15.21
CA PRO A 190 12.33 -2.85 14.14
C PRO A 190 12.12 -1.59 13.32
N GLU A 191 12.01 -0.43 13.97
CA GLU A 191 11.82 0.85 13.27
C GLU A 191 13.02 1.19 12.38
N ARG A 192 14.24 0.89 12.85
CA ARG A 192 15.47 1.11 12.07
C ARG A 192 15.52 0.15 10.88
N ALA A 193 15.24 -1.13 11.09
CA ALA A 193 15.22 -2.13 10.02
C ALA A 193 14.25 -1.73 8.90
N LEU A 194 13.03 -1.34 9.29
CA LEU A 194 12.03 -0.88 8.32
C LEU A 194 12.48 0.39 7.59
N LEU A 195 12.96 1.40 8.33
CA LEU A 195 13.41 2.65 7.71
C LEU A 195 14.59 2.43 6.76
N MET A 196 15.51 1.52 7.08
CA MET A 196 16.62 1.12 6.20
C MET A 196 16.10 0.48 4.92
N PHE A 197 15.15 -0.45 5.00
CA PHE A 197 14.53 -1.04 3.82
C PHE A 197 13.91 0.03 2.90
N LEU A 198 13.06 0.90 3.47
CA LEU A 198 12.42 1.99 2.72
C LEU A 198 13.43 2.93 2.07
N GLN A 199 14.48 3.29 2.80
CA GLN A 199 15.47 4.24 2.31
C GLN A 199 16.42 3.61 1.28
N SER A 200 16.85 2.37 1.48
CA SER A 200 17.77 1.68 0.56
C SER A 200 17.11 1.42 -0.80
N THR A 201 15.86 0.94 -0.80
CA THR A 201 15.12 0.69 -2.05
C THR A 201 14.84 1.99 -2.81
N TYR A 202 14.47 3.05 -2.09
CA TYR A 202 14.32 4.38 -2.68
C TYR A 202 15.65 4.91 -3.24
N ASN A 203 16.74 4.84 -2.47
CA ASN A 203 18.07 5.31 -2.90
C ASN A 203 18.49 4.63 -4.20
N ARG A 204 18.25 3.32 -4.29
CA ARG A 204 18.54 2.56 -5.50
C ARG A 204 17.72 3.04 -6.68
N ALA A 205 16.40 3.12 -6.51
CA ALA A 205 15.50 3.61 -7.56
C ALA A 205 15.91 5.02 -8.04
N ALA A 206 16.09 5.95 -7.13
CA ALA A 206 16.40 7.34 -7.42
C ALA A 206 17.78 7.50 -8.08
N ASN A 207 18.79 6.71 -7.64
CA ASN A 207 20.13 6.74 -8.24
C ASN A 207 20.12 6.19 -9.66
N LEU A 208 19.54 5.02 -9.88
CA LEU A 208 19.49 4.37 -11.19
C LEU A 208 18.61 5.13 -12.19
N ALA A 209 17.56 5.78 -11.71
CA ALA A 209 16.70 6.64 -12.53
C ALA A 209 17.24 8.08 -12.65
N PHE A 210 18.40 8.41 -12.09
CA PHE A 210 19.01 9.74 -12.13
C PHE A 210 18.07 10.85 -11.65
N TRP A 211 17.38 10.64 -10.52
CA TRP A 211 16.56 11.68 -9.91
C TRP A 211 17.42 12.82 -9.37
N ASP A 212 16.92 14.05 -9.43
CA ASP A 212 17.57 15.20 -8.78
C ASP A 212 17.45 15.10 -7.24
N ARG A 213 18.20 14.19 -6.65
CA ARG A 213 18.16 13.91 -5.21
C ARG A 213 18.44 15.16 -4.38
N ARG A 214 19.37 16.03 -4.85
CA ARG A 214 19.69 17.27 -4.14
C ARG A 214 18.51 18.23 -4.05
N GLY A 215 17.70 18.30 -5.10
CA GLY A 215 16.48 19.12 -5.13
C GLY A 215 15.30 18.46 -4.39
N LEU A 216 15.27 17.13 -4.37
CA LEU A 216 14.13 16.35 -3.90
C LEU A 216 14.24 15.88 -2.44
N GLU A 217 15.45 15.85 -1.86
CA GLU A 217 15.67 15.33 -0.51
C GLU A 217 16.00 16.47 0.47
N ARG A 218 15.67 16.24 1.73
CA ARG A 218 16.15 17.08 2.82
C ARG A 218 17.55 16.62 3.23
N GLU A 219 18.44 17.58 3.53
CA GLU A 219 19.67 17.24 4.20
C GLU A 219 19.35 16.56 5.54
N PRO A 220 20.08 15.50 5.92
CA PRO A 220 19.94 14.93 7.25
C PRO A 220 20.15 16.03 8.28
N VAL A 221 19.19 16.23 9.16
CA VAL A 221 19.41 17.11 10.32
C VAL A 221 20.49 16.45 11.15
N ALA A 222 21.61 17.13 11.30
CA ALA A 222 22.67 16.66 12.21
C ALA A 222 22.06 16.43 13.61
N PRO A 223 22.44 15.34 14.30
CA PRO A 223 21.91 15.01 15.61
C PRO A 223 22.26 16.08 16.67
#